data_4d092a151244a022699812c01b965424
#
_entry.id   4d092a151244a022699812c01b965424
#
_cell.length_a   1.000
_cell.length_b   1.000
_cell.length_c   1.000
_cell.angle_alpha   90.00
_cell.angle_beta   90.00
_cell.angle_gamma   90.00
#
_symmetry.space_group_name_H-M   'P 1'
#
loop_
_entity.id
_entity.type
_entity.pdbx_description
1 polymer ?
#
loop_
_entity_poly.entity_id
_entity_poly.type
_entity_poly.pdbx_seq_one_letter_code
_entity_poly.pdbx_strand_id
1 'polypeptide(L)'
;MSTKNCLLTIAYCPLQTANKFSYFSHHMSNQIIVAIDGYSSCGKSTLAKALAKKLHFIYVDSGAMYRAVALYFLRNNIDLNDHDQIINALKNIHLNFHSRDYETHITLNDEEVSKEIRQMPVSESVSAVAAIHEVRKEMVKQQQRMGRSKNVVMDGRDIGTAVFPNATVKFFMTADPKVRAERRYKELLPQNPGITLEQVFENLAHRDYQDTTRQESPLVRAEDAIILDNTDLTPDEQLLFALSKVEPFL
;
A
#
# COMPACT_ATOMS: atom_id res chain seq x y z
N MET A 1 46.07 12.90 -79.37
CA MET A 1 47.50 12.80 -79.11
C MET A 1 47.73 12.65 -77.61
N SER A 2 48.21 11.50 -77.25
CA SER A 2 48.95 11.15 -76.02
C SER A 2 48.34 11.47 -74.64
N THR A 3 47.71 10.44 -74.17
CA THR A 3 47.33 10.20 -72.78
C THR A 3 48.57 9.70 -72.00
N LYS A 4 48.84 10.27 -70.84
CA LYS A 4 49.76 9.65 -69.84
C LYS A 4 48.96 9.20 -68.63
N ASN A 5 48.97 7.89 -68.45
CA ASN A 5 48.55 7.20 -67.22
C ASN A 5 49.44 7.62 -66.03
N CYS A 6 48.86 7.94 -64.94
CA CYS A 6 49.53 8.01 -63.65
C CYS A 6 48.81 7.09 -62.68
N LEU A 7 49.44 5.97 -62.39
CA LEU A 7 49.05 5.00 -61.37
C LEU A 7 49.39 5.58 -60.00
N LEU A 8 48.38 5.85 -59.17
CA LEU A 8 48.54 6.16 -57.77
C LEU A 8 48.16 4.92 -56.95
N THR A 9 49.20 4.35 -56.34
CA THR A 9 49.10 3.25 -55.40
C THR A 9 48.43 3.74 -54.13
N ILE A 10 47.24 3.25 -53.79
CA ILE A 10 46.57 3.55 -52.54
C ILE A 10 47.01 2.53 -51.51
N ALA A 11 47.73 2.99 -50.51
CA ALA A 11 48.10 2.23 -49.31
C ALA A 11 46.85 1.85 -48.51
N TYR A 12 46.71 0.56 -48.27
CA TYR A 12 45.65 0.02 -47.40
C TYR A 12 45.97 0.33 -45.95
N CYS A 13 45.21 1.21 -45.31
CA CYS A 13 45.24 1.43 -43.87
C CYS A 13 44.04 0.67 -43.26
N PRO A 14 44.24 -0.32 -42.39
CA PRO A 14 43.15 -0.97 -41.73
C PRO A 14 42.59 -0.06 -40.63
N LEU A 15 41.47 0.59 -40.90
CA LEU A 15 40.67 1.26 -39.87
C LEU A 15 40.09 0.20 -38.93
N GLN A 16 40.65 0.17 -37.73
CA GLN A 16 40.03 -0.48 -36.58
C GLN A 16 38.66 0.17 -36.33
N THR A 17 37.62 -0.50 -36.74
CA THR A 17 36.27 -0.16 -36.31
C THR A 17 36.14 -0.49 -34.83
N ALA A 18 36.46 0.50 -33.98
CA ALA A 18 36.06 0.48 -32.59
C ALA A 18 34.51 0.48 -32.54
N ASN A 19 33.98 -0.72 -32.32
CA ASN A 19 32.56 -0.95 -32.05
C ASN A 19 32.24 -0.21 -30.76
N LYS A 20 31.80 1.05 -30.86
CA LYS A 20 31.07 1.74 -29.79
C LYS A 20 29.71 1.07 -29.66
N PHE A 21 29.66 -0.12 -29.07
CA PHE A 21 28.49 -0.57 -28.37
C PHE A 21 28.30 0.41 -27.22
N SER A 22 27.53 1.45 -27.50
CA SER A 22 26.86 2.23 -26.48
C SER A 22 26.06 1.24 -25.64
N TYR A 23 26.59 0.88 -24.50
CA TYR A 23 25.81 0.31 -23.41
C TYR A 23 24.76 1.34 -23.03
N PHE A 24 23.61 1.32 -23.71
CA PHE A 24 22.38 1.74 -23.10
C PHE A 24 22.16 0.77 -21.93
N SER A 25 22.83 1.01 -20.83
CA SER A 25 22.34 0.55 -19.55
C SER A 25 20.94 1.15 -19.44
N HIS A 26 19.92 0.34 -19.76
CA HIS A 26 18.61 0.57 -19.23
C HIS A 26 18.83 0.66 -17.71
N HIS A 27 18.90 1.85 -17.19
CA HIS A 27 18.54 2.09 -15.82
C HIS A 27 17.07 1.69 -15.75
N MET A 28 16.83 0.41 -15.47
CA MET A 28 15.57 0.01 -14.86
C MET A 28 15.56 0.82 -13.56
N SER A 29 14.89 1.95 -13.57
CA SER A 29 14.62 2.69 -12.33
C SER A 29 13.92 1.69 -11.43
N ASN A 30 14.65 1.17 -10.44
CA ASN A 30 14.08 0.29 -9.45
C ASN A 30 12.90 1.04 -8.83
N GLN A 31 11.72 0.47 -8.99
CA GLN A 31 10.50 1.08 -8.44
C GLN A 31 10.67 1.20 -6.93
N ILE A 32 10.38 2.39 -6.42
CA ILE A 32 10.44 2.64 -4.99
C ILE A 32 9.08 2.25 -4.41
N ILE A 33 9.12 1.27 -3.52
CA ILE A 33 7.97 0.83 -2.75
C ILE A 33 8.20 1.17 -1.29
N VAL A 34 7.31 1.96 -0.73
CA VAL A 34 7.28 2.27 0.71
C VAL A 34 6.12 1.53 1.35
N ALA A 35 6.45 0.59 2.22
CA ALA A 35 5.49 -0.18 3.00
C ALA A 35 5.30 0.44 4.39
N ILE A 36 4.05 0.66 4.81
CA ILE A 36 3.74 1.22 6.13
C ILE A 36 2.77 0.29 6.84
N ASP A 37 3.29 -0.54 7.72
CA ASP A 37 2.49 -1.45 8.55
C ASP A 37 2.34 -0.93 9.97
N GLY A 38 1.40 -1.48 10.73
CA GLY A 38 1.21 -1.13 12.14
C GLY A 38 -0.24 -1.24 12.60
N TYR A 39 -0.46 -0.91 13.86
CA TYR A 39 -1.74 -1.09 14.57
C TYR A 39 -2.87 -0.21 14.04
N SER A 40 -4.11 -0.56 14.42
CA SER A 40 -5.29 0.23 14.09
C SER A 40 -5.18 1.64 14.68
N SER A 41 -5.63 2.65 13.90
CA SER A 41 -5.68 4.07 14.34
C SER A 41 -4.35 4.69 14.80
N CYS A 42 -3.20 4.12 14.40
CA CYS A 42 -1.90 4.75 14.67
C CYS A 42 -1.50 5.83 13.63
N GLY A 43 -2.39 6.21 12.68
CA GLY A 43 -2.12 7.30 11.74
C GLY A 43 -1.42 6.89 10.43
N LYS A 44 -1.29 5.59 10.12
CA LYS A 44 -0.64 5.10 8.90
C LYS A 44 -1.12 5.76 7.62
N SER A 45 -2.44 5.79 7.41
CA SER A 45 -3.02 6.35 6.18
C SER A 45 -2.79 7.85 6.06
N THR A 46 -2.72 8.58 7.19
CA THR A 46 -2.39 10.01 7.21
C THR A 46 -0.96 10.23 6.73
N LEU A 47 -0.01 9.51 7.32
CA LEU A 47 1.39 9.57 6.91
C LEU A 47 1.59 9.11 5.46
N ALA A 48 0.98 7.97 5.08
CA ALA A 48 1.11 7.41 3.74
C ALA A 48 0.62 8.36 2.65
N LYS A 49 -0.53 9.03 2.86
CA LYS A 49 -1.06 10.06 1.96
C LYS A 49 -0.12 11.26 1.84
N ALA A 50 0.34 11.79 2.98
CA ALA A 50 1.23 12.93 3.00
C ALA A 50 2.56 12.62 2.30
N LEU A 51 3.13 11.45 2.56
CA LEU A 51 4.38 10.99 1.96
C LEU A 51 4.22 10.78 0.44
N ALA A 52 3.17 10.08 0.01
CA ALA A 52 2.88 9.85 -1.41
C ALA A 52 2.68 11.18 -2.16
N LYS A 53 1.94 12.13 -1.58
CA LYS A 53 1.75 13.47 -2.15
C LYS A 53 3.09 14.21 -2.29
N LYS A 54 3.93 14.18 -1.26
CA LYS A 54 5.23 14.88 -1.26
C LYS A 54 6.21 14.30 -2.27
N LEU A 55 6.17 12.98 -2.47
CA LEU A 55 7.07 12.25 -3.38
C LEU A 55 6.48 12.07 -4.79
N HIS A 56 5.25 12.50 -5.04
CA HIS A 56 4.51 12.23 -6.28
C HIS A 56 4.36 10.74 -6.58
N PHE A 57 4.23 9.90 -5.54
CA PHE A 57 4.00 8.47 -5.62
C PHE A 57 2.50 8.16 -5.59
N ILE A 58 2.13 6.96 -6.02
CA ILE A 58 0.76 6.48 -5.84
C ILE A 58 0.56 6.07 -4.40
N TYR A 59 -0.56 6.50 -3.81
CA TYR A 59 -1.01 6.03 -2.52
C TYR A 59 -2.04 4.91 -2.66
N VAL A 60 -1.86 3.82 -1.90
CA VAL A 60 -2.79 2.68 -1.83
C VAL A 60 -3.15 2.37 -0.38
N ASP A 61 -4.43 2.52 -0.02
CA ASP A 61 -5.01 2.08 1.27
C ASP A 61 -5.43 0.62 1.15
N SER A 62 -4.55 -0.32 1.57
CA SER A 62 -4.90 -1.73 1.53
C SER A 62 -6.07 -2.07 2.45
N GLY A 63 -6.19 -1.38 3.58
CA GLY A 63 -7.31 -1.53 4.49
C GLY A 63 -8.66 -1.15 3.85
N ALA A 64 -8.68 -0.18 2.93
CA ALA A 64 -9.88 0.15 2.16
C ALA A 64 -10.30 -1.01 1.25
N MET A 65 -9.35 -1.75 0.66
CA MET A 65 -9.65 -2.93 -0.16
C MET A 65 -10.36 -4.01 0.66
N TYR A 66 -9.81 -4.37 1.82
CA TYR A 66 -10.45 -5.36 2.70
C TYR A 66 -11.81 -4.89 3.22
N ARG A 67 -11.97 -3.60 3.52
CA ARG A 67 -13.26 -3.03 3.91
C ARG A 67 -14.27 -3.05 2.77
N ALA A 68 -13.86 -2.85 1.53
CA ALA A 68 -14.76 -2.96 0.38
C ALA A 68 -15.22 -4.40 0.14
N VAL A 69 -14.33 -5.40 0.34
CA VAL A 69 -14.73 -6.81 0.33
C VAL A 69 -15.71 -7.12 1.46
N ALA A 70 -15.44 -6.63 2.68
CA ALA A 70 -16.34 -6.81 3.81
C ALA A 70 -17.72 -6.17 3.57
N LEU A 71 -17.76 -4.98 2.97
CA LEU A 71 -19.01 -4.32 2.56
C LEU A 71 -19.78 -5.16 1.54
N TYR A 72 -19.11 -5.70 0.53
CA TYR A 72 -19.73 -6.60 -0.45
C TYR A 72 -20.32 -7.83 0.22
N PHE A 73 -19.59 -8.45 1.15
CA PHE A 73 -20.07 -9.63 1.87
C PHE A 73 -21.29 -9.31 2.72
N LEU A 74 -21.29 -8.17 3.43
CA LEU A 74 -22.45 -7.70 4.20
C LEU A 74 -23.68 -7.44 3.30
N ARG A 75 -23.50 -6.72 2.19
CA ARG A 75 -24.59 -6.39 1.26
C ARG A 75 -25.22 -7.63 0.63
N ASN A 76 -24.45 -8.71 0.44
CA ASN A 76 -24.88 -9.94 -0.22
C ASN A 76 -25.10 -11.11 0.75
N ASN A 77 -25.05 -10.87 2.08
CA ASN A 77 -25.23 -11.88 3.12
C ASN A 77 -24.35 -13.12 2.91
N ILE A 78 -23.06 -12.92 2.54
CA ILE A 78 -22.11 -14.01 2.32
C ILE A 78 -21.77 -14.66 3.66
N ASP A 79 -21.97 -15.96 3.78
CA ASP A 79 -21.54 -16.74 4.94
C ASP A 79 -20.02 -16.90 4.92
N LEU A 80 -19.35 -16.39 5.97
CA LEU A 80 -17.88 -16.47 6.09
C LEU A 80 -17.34 -17.89 6.29
N ASN A 81 -18.22 -18.86 6.55
CA ASN A 81 -17.87 -20.29 6.65
C ASN A 81 -18.15 -21.07 5.36
N ASP A 82 -18.80 -20.45 4.37
CA ASP A 82 -19.10 -21.08 3.08
C ASP A 82 -18.03 -20.70 2.05
N HIS A 83 -17.12 -21.63 1.83
CA HIS A 83 -15.98 -21.47 0.91
C HIS A 83 -16.42 -21.18 -0.54
N ASP A 84 -17.46 -21.84 -1.02
CA ASP A 84 -17.94 -21.66 -2.40
C ASP A 84 -18.60 -20.30 -2.59
N GLN A 85 -19.38 -19.82 -1.61
CA GLN A 85 -19.94 -18.47 -1.63
C GLN A 85 -18.81 -17.42 -1.64
N ILE A 86 -17.77 -17.59 -0.83
CA ILE A 86 -16.62 -16.67 -0.77
C ILE A 86 -15.92 -16.62 -2.12
N ILE A 87 -15.58 -17.77 -2.71
CA ILE A 87 -14.91 -17.82 -4.02
C ILE A 87 -15.76 -17.17 -5.11
N ASN A 88 -17.06 -17.43 -5.12
CA ASN A 88 -17.95 -16.85 -6.11
C ASN A 88 -18.12 -15.34 -5.90
N ALA A 89 -18.21 -14.87 -4.66
CA ALA A 89 -18.23 -13.44 -4.34
C ALA A 89 -16.97 -12.73 -4.84
N LEU A 90 -15.79 -13.29 -4.59
CA LEU A 90 -14.52 -12.70 -5.02
C LEU A 90 -14.38 -12.55 -6.55
N LYS A 91 -15.01 -13.44 -7.34
CA LYS A 91 -15.06 -13.30 -8.80
C LYS A 91 -15.85 -12.08 -9.28
N ASN A 92 -16.81 -11.63 -8.47
CA ASN A 92 -17.71 -10.52 -8.77
C ASN A 92 -17.29 -9.21 -8.11
N ILE A 93 -16.12 -9.17 -7.45
CA ILE A 93 -15.61 -7.97 -6.80
C ILE A 93 -14.54 -7.33 -7.67
N HIS A 94 -14.83 -6.10 -8.14
CA HIS A 94 -13.90 -5.26 -8.88
C HIS A 94 -13.61 -4.01 -8.07
N LEU A 95 -12.35 -3.86 -7.63
CA LEU A 95 -11.89 -2.73 -6.84
C LEU A 95 -11.03 -1.82 -7.70
N ASN A 96 -11.33 -0.53 -7.71
CA ASN A 96 -10.51 0.48 -8.36
C ASN A 96 -10.24 1.65 -7.41
N PHE A 97 -9.06 2.27 -7.55
CA PHE A 97 -8.71 3.50 -6.88
C PHE A 97 -8.69 4.64 -7.87
N HIS A 98 -9.34 5.73 -7.51
CA HIS A 98 -9.35 6.97 -8.27
C HIS A 98 -8.78 8.08 -7.41
N SER A 99 -7.85 8.85 -7.96
CA SER A 99 -7.34 10.06 -7.31
C SER A 99 -8.12 11.26 -7.85
N ARG A 100 -8.83 11.96 -6.96
CA ARG A 100 -9.53 13.21 -7.26
C ARG A 100 -9.19 14.21 -6.17
N ASP A 101 -8.74 15.41 -6.56
CA ASP A 101 -8.40 16.51 -5.64
C ASP A 101 -7.38 16.09 -4.55
N TYR A 102 -6.40 15.27 -4.92
CA TYR A 102 -5.39 14.66 -4.03
C TYR A 102 -5.96 13.69 -2.97
N GLU A 103 -7.24 13.36 -3.05
CA GLU A 103 -7.85 12.31 -2.25
C GLU A 103 -7.96 11.01 -3.06
N THR A 104 -7.73 9.89 -2.38
CA THR A 104 -7.89 8.56 -2.99
C THR A 104 -9.27 8.04 -2.63
N HIS A 105 -10.06 7.78 -3.65
CA HIS A 105 -11.39 7.19 -3.57
C HIS A 105 -11.33 5.74 -4.02
N ILE A 106 -12.10 4.87 -3.37
CA ILE A 106 -12.23 3.47 -3.78
C ILE A 106 -13.63 3.23 -4.34
N THR A 107 -13.68 2.51 -5.46
CA THR A 107 -14.93 2.01 -6.02
C THR A 107 -15.01 0.50 -5.89
N LEU A 108 -16.20 0.01 -5.63
CA LEU A 108 -16.58 -1.40 -5.63
C LEU A 108 -17.61 -1.59 -6.74
N ASN A 109 -17.28 -2.35 -7.78
CA ASN A 109 -18.13 -2.56 -8.96
C ASN A 109 -18.69 -1.23 -9.52
N ASP A 110 -17.76 -0.27 -9.73
CA ASP A 110 -18.01 1.07 -10.25
C ASP A 110 -18.80 2.03 -9.32
N GLU A 111 -19.25 1.57 -8.16
CA GLU A 111 -19.87 2.42 -7.14
C GLU A 111 -18.80 2.98 -6.17
N GLU A 112 -18.82 4.29 -5.92
CA GLU A 112 -17.94 4.89 -4.92
C GLU A 112 -18.40 4.55 -3.50
N VAL A 113 -17.56 3.82 -2.75
CA VAL A 113 -17.88 3.32 -1.41
C VAL A 113 -16.99 3.91 -0.30
N SER A 114 -16.20 4.94 -0.60
CA SER A 114 -15.18 5.51 0.31
C SER A 114 -15.72 5.93 1.69
N LYS A 115 -16.97 6.35 1.76
CA LYS A 115 -17.65 6.71 3.02
C LYS A 115 -18.23 5.48 3.71
N GLU A 116 -18.91 4.63 2.96
CA GLU A 116 -19.63 3.48 3.49
C GLU A 116 -18.71 2.43 4.12
N ILE A 117 -17.56 2.17 3.51
CA ILE A 117 -16.53 1.26 4.05
C ILE A 117 -15.95 1.68 5.41
N ARG A 118 -16.27 2.88 5.90
CA ARG A 118 -15.81 3.40 7.20
C ARG A 118 -16.85 3.32 8.30
N GLN A 119 -18.08 2.89 7.98
CA GLN A 119 -19.15 2.71 8.92
C GLN A 119 -18.90 1.54 9.88
N MET A 120 -19.58 1.56 11.03
CA MET A 120 -19.36 0.58 12.12
C MET A 120 -19.56 -0.87 11.67
N PRO A 121 -20.62 -1.27 10.95
CA PRO A 121 -20.82 -2.66 10.54
C PRO A 121 -19.63 -3.22 9.74
N VAL A 122 -19.07 -2.41 8.83
CA VAL A 122 -17.88 -2.79 8.06
C VAL A 122 -16.64 -2.85 8.95
N SER A 123 -16.49 -1.90 9.88
CA SER A 123 -15.35 -1.87 10.81
C SER A 123 -15.33 -3.07 11.74
N GLU A 124 -16.48 -3.60 12.13
CA GLU A 124 -16.63 -4.79 12.98
C GLU A 124 -16.33 -6.08 12.23
N SER A 125 -16.75 -6.18 10.96
CA SER A 125 -16.60 -7.40 10.15
C SER A 125 -15.24 -7.53 9.44
N VAL A 126 -14.55 -6.43 9.18
CA VAL A 126 -13.36 -6.41 8.30
C VAL A 126 -12.22 -7.31 8.77
N SER A 127 -11.99 -7.44 10.07
CA SER A 127 -10.90 -8.27 10.57
C SER A 127 -11.17 -9.77 10.35
N ALA A 128 -12.42 -10.20 10.53
CA ALA A 128 -12.84 -11.57 10.21
C ALA A 128 -12.72 -11.86 8.71
N VAL A 129 -13.20 -10.96 7.85
CA VAL A 129 -13.08 -11.09 6.39
C VAL A 129 -11.60 -11.09 5.95
N ALA A 130 -10.76 -10.24 6.55
CA ALA A 130 -9.33 -10.19 6.26
C ALA A 130 -8.54 -11.40 6.79
N ALA A 131 -9.10 -12.24 7.63
CA ALA A 131 -8.49 -13.49 8.07
C ALA A 131 -8.72 -14.65 7.09
N ILE A 132 -9.67 -14.52 6.15
CA ILE A 132 -10.01 -15.57 5.17
C ILE A 132 -8.89 -15.70 4.14
N HIS A 133 -8.40 -16.92 3.95
CA HIS A 133 -7.28 -17.24 3.05
C HIS A 133 -7.53 -16.76 1.60
N GLU A 134 -8.70 -17.05 1.03
CA GLU A 134 -9.07 -16.72 -0.35
C GLU A 134 -9.15 -15.21 -0.56
N VAL A 135 -9.71 -14.50 0.41
CA VAL A 135 -9.76 -13.02 0.39
C VAL A 135 -8.34 -12.46 0.40
N ARG A 136 -7.47 -12.95 1.27
CA ARG A 136 -6.09 -12.49 1.34
C ARG A 136 -5.34 -12.75 0.05
N LYS A 137 -5.44 -13.97 -0.48
CA LYS A 137 -4.77 -14.37 -1.71
C LYS A 137 -5.14 -13.44 -2.88
N GLU A 138 -6.42 -13.12 -3.02
CA GLU A 138 -6.86 -12.20 -4.09
C GLU A 138 -6.42 -10.75 -3.82
N MET A 139 -6.54 -10.27 -2.58
CA MET A 139 -6.12 -8.90 -2.24
C MET A 139 -4.61 -8.70 -2.41
N VAL A 140 -3.78 -9.61 -1.93
CA VAL A 140 -2.32 -9.56 -2.11
C VAL A 140 -1.94 -9.53 -3.59
N LYS A 141 -2.59 -10.36 -4.42
CA LYS A 141 -2.37 -10.36 -5.87
C LYS A 141 -2.72 -9.02 -6.52
N GLN A 142 -3.83 -8.38 -6.13
CA GLN A 142 -4.22 -7.06 -6.63
C GLN A 142 -3.24 -5.98 -6.16
N GLN A 143 -2.86 -5.97 -4.89
CA GLN A 143 -1.88 -5.05 -4.32
C GLN A 143 -0.52 -5.14 -5.02
N GLN A 144 -0.02 -6.35 -5.24
CA GLN A 144 1.24 -6.57 -5.97
C GLN A 144 1.18 -6.06 -7.41
N ARG A 145 0.02 -6.19 -8.09
CA ARG A 145 -0.16 -5.62 -9.44
C ARG A 145 -0.05 -4.11 -9.44
N MET A 146 -0.59 -3.44 -8.41
CA MET A 146 -0.52 -1.97 -8.30
C MET A 146 0.92 -1.46 -8.14
N GLY A 147 1.80 -2.24 -7.50
CA GLY A 147 3.20 -1.88 -7.31
C GLY A 147 4.13 -2.20 -8.49
N ARG A 148 3.66 -2.88 -9.55
CA ARG A 148 4.56 -3.36 -10.63
C ARG A 148 5.10 -2.31 -11.59
N SER A 149 4.48 -1.17 -11.71
CA SER A 149 4.81 -0.20 -12.76
C SER A 149 5.02 1.23 -12.30
N LYS A 150 4.91 1.48 -10.99
CA LYS A 150 4.93 2.84 -10.45
C LYS A 150 5.51 2.84 -9.03
N ASN A 151 6.06 3.96 -8.62
CA ASN A 151 6.44 4.19 -7.23
C ASN A 151 5.18 4.27 -6.37
N VAL A 152 5.17 3.54 -5.24
CA VAL A 152 3.97 3.35 -4.41
C VAL A 152 4.30 3.57 -2.93
N VAL A 153 3.41 4.24 -2.23
CA VAL A 153 3.29 4.19 -0.77
C VAL A 153 2.03 3.40 -0.45
N MET A 154 2.18 2.29 0.24
CA MET A 154 1.06 1.43 0.62
C MET A 154 1.03 1.23 2.12
N ASP A 155 -0.14 1.44 2.73
CA ASP A 155 -0.33 1.16 4.15
C ASP A 155 -1.23 -0.06 4.40
N GLY A 156 -0.92 -0.78 5.48
CA GLY A 156 -1.65 -2.00 5.83
C GLY A 156 -1.26 -2.63 7.15
N ARG A 157 -1.17 -3.97 7.15
CA ARG A 157 -0.78 -4.80 8.30
C ARG A 157 0.37 -5.74 7.99
N ASP A 158 0.55 -6.06 6.73
CA ASP A 158 1.48 -7.08 6.24
C ASP A 158 2.09 -6.69 4.89
N ILE A 159 2.15 -5.38 4.62
CA ILE A 159 2.68 -4.88 3.35
C ILE A 159 4.15 -5.22 3.22
N GLY A 160 4.94 -4.96 4.26
CA GLY A 160 6.38 -5.23 4.29
C GLY A 160 6.75 -6.68 4.57
N THR A 161 5.80 -7.55 4.93
CA THR A 161 6.06 -8.96 5.23
C THR A 161 5.51 -9.92 4.17
N ALA A 162 4.31 -9.66 3.64
CA ALA A 162 3.63 -10.55 2.69
C ALA A 162 3.43 -9.95 1.30
N VAL A 163 3.05 -8.67 1.20
CA VAL A 163 2.74 -8.05 -0.10
C VAL A 163 4.02 -7.66 -0.84
N PHE A 164 4.90 -6.92 -0.19
CA PHE A 164 6.18 -6.46 -0.71
C PHE A 164 7.32 -6.76 0.26
N PRO A 165 7.72 -8.02 0.42
CA PRO A 165 8.80 -8.39 1.34
C PRO A 165 10.15 -7.75 0.97
N ASN A 166 10.30 -7.29 -0.27
CA ASN A 166 11.46 -6.58 -0.77
C ASN A 166 11.17 -5.07 -1.00
N ALA A 167 10.22 -4.47 -0.24
CA ALA A 167 9.96 -3.04 -0.32
C ALA A 167 11.23 -2.24 -0.03
N THR A 168 11.42 -1.12 -0.75
CA THR A 168 12.62 -0.25 -0.64
C THR A 168 12.77 0.33 0.77
N VAL A 169 11.65 0.73 1.36
CA VAL A 169 11.60 1.23 2.75
C VAL A 169 10.37 0.64 3.43
N LYS A 170 10.57 0.14 4.64
CA LYS A 170 9.49 -0.40 5.46
C LYS A 170 9.40 0.36 6.78
N PHE A 171 8.20 0.80 7.11
CA PHE A 171 7.88 1.38 8.41
C PHE A 171 6.94 0.47 9.18
N PHE A 172 7.18 0.34 10.47
CA PHE A 172 6.23 -0.24 11.40
C PHE A 172 5.77 0.84 12.38
N MET A 173 4.53 1.30 12.20
CA MET A 173 3.97 2.39 13.00
C MET A 173 3.28 1.86 14.25
N THR A 174 3.60 2.49 15.36
CA THR A 174 2.96 2.26 16.67
C THR A 174 2.59 3.58 17.34
N ALA A 175 1.71 3.51 18.31
CA ALA A 175 1.40 4.58 19.25
C ALA A 175 0.76 3.98 20.50
N ASP A 176 0.80 4.73 21.61
CA ASP A 176 0.11 4.35 22.85
C ASP A 176 -1.35 3.99 22.59
N PRO A 177 -1.87 2.86 23.12
CA PRO A 177 -3.23 2.42 22.87
C PRO A 177 -4.32 3.44 23.25
N LYS A 178 -4.12 4.22 24.32
CA LYS A 178 -5.05 5.26 24.72
C LYS A 178 -5.06 6.43 23.74
N VAL A 179 -3.88 6.85 23.28
CA VAL A 179 -3.75 7.90 22.25
C VAL A 179 -4.42 7.47 20.96
N ARG A 180 -4.30 6.21 20.53
CA ARG A 180 -5.00 5.67 19.36
C ARG A 180 -6.52 5.67 19.54
N ALA A 181 -6.99 5.28 20.71
CA ALA A 181 -8.42 5.28 21.05
C ALA A 181 -8.99 6.72 21.06
N GLU A 182 -8.28 7.67 21.62
CA GLU A 182 -8.71 9.08 21.63
C GLU A 182 -8.77 9.69 20.22
N ARG A 183 -7.75 9.39 19.36
CA ARG A 183 -7.76 9.82 17.96
C ARG A 183 -8.97 9.25 17.24
N ARG A 184 -9.25 7.97 17.40
CA ARG A 184 -10.38 7.30 16.76
C ARG A 184 -11.72 7.77 17.30
N TYR A 185 -11.83 8.01 18.60
CA TYR A 185 -13.03 8.57 19.22
C TYR A 185 -13.40 9.94 18.62
N LYS A 186 -12.39 10.83 18.49
CA LYS A 186 -12.59 12.16 17.87
C LYS A 186 -13.07 12.06 16.41
N GLU A 187 -12.59 11.05 15.65
CA GLU A 187 -13.04 10.82 14.27
C GLU A 187 -14.49 10.32 14.19
N LEU A 188 -14.91 9.48 15.13
CA LEU A 188 -16.24 8.84 15.10
C LEU A 188 -17.34 9.71 15.73
N LEU A 189 -16.99 10.53 16.71
CA LEU A 189 -17.95 11.32 17.49
C LEU A 189 -18.90 12.18 16.61
N PRO A 190 -18.46 12.85 15.53
CA PRO A 190 -19.35 13.64 14.68
C PRO A 190 -20.40 12.80 13.93
N GLN A 191 -20.10 11.52 13.68
CA GLN A 191 -20.99 10.60 12.93
C GLN A 191 -21.81 9.71 13.86
N ASN A 192 -21.35 9.52 15.10
CA ASN A 192 -22.02 8.72 16.12
C ASN A 192 -21.87 9.38 17.50
N PRO A 193 -22.73 10.36 17.82
CA PRO A 193 -22.66 11.10 19.08
C PRO A 193 -22.86 10.25 20.34
N GLY A 194 -23.39 9.04 20.21
CA GLY A 194 -23.62 8.10 21.31
C GLY A 194 -22.42 7.17 21.61
N ILE A 195 -21.35 7.23 20.80
CA ILE A 195 -20.18 6.37 21.01
C ILE A 195 -19.40 6.80 22.25
N THR A 196 -18.87 5.83 23.00
CA THR A 196 -17.99 6.11 24.15
C THR A 196 -16.53 5.81 23.83
N LEU A 197 -15.61 6.46 24.55
CA LEU A 197 -14.18 6.20 24.41
C LEU A 197 -13.84 4.74 24.77
N GLU A 198 -14.52 4.17 25.76
CA GLU A 198 -14.35 2.80 26.19
C GLU A 198 -14.70 1.80 25.07
N GLN A 199 -15.86 1.98 24.43
CA GLN A 199 -16.27 1.17 23.27
C GLN A 199 -15.24 1.23 22.13
N VAL A 200 -14.67 2.42 21.88
CA VAL A 200 -13.63 2.57 20.85
C VAL A 200 -12.36 1.87 21.27
N PHE A 201 -11.95 1.98 22.53
CA PHE A 201 -10.75 1.32 23.04
C PHE A 201 -10.87 -0.21 22.95
N GLU A 202 -11.99 -0.79 23.39
CA GLU A 202 -12.27 -2.22 23.29
C GLU A 202 -12.28 -2.71 21.85
N ASN A 203 -12.93 -1.98 20.95
CA ASN A 203 -12.93 -2.32 19.52
C ASN A 203 -11.52 -2.33 18.93
N LEU A 204 -10.69 -1.33 19.25
CA LEU A 204 -9.30 -1.30 18.76
C LEU A 204 -8.47 -2.44 19.34
N ALA A 205 -8.61 -2.74 20.62
CA ALA A 205 -7.90 -3.84 21.28
C ALA A 205 -8.28 -5.19 20.66
N HIS A 206 -9.58 -5.40 20.42
CA HIS A 206 -10.07 -6.62 19.75
C HIS A 206 -9.52 -6.77 18.32
N ARG A 207 -9.50 -5.70 17.54
CA ARG A 207 -8.94 -5.70 16.19
C ARG A 207 -7.44 -5.96 16.18
N ASP A 208 -6.71 -5.30 17.07
CA ASP A 208 -5.26 -5.52 17.17
C ASP A 208 -4.94 -6.96 17.57
N TYR A 209 -5.73 -7.55 18.48
CA TYR A 209 -5.63 -8.96 18.82
C TYR A 209 -5.88 -9.86 17.60
N GLN A 210 -6.97 -9.65 16.86
CA GLN A 210 -7.28 -10.41 15.66
C GLN A 210 -6.18 -10.26 14.59
N ASP A 211 -5.70 -9.04 14.34
CA ASP A 211 -4.67 -8.77 13.34
C ASP A 211 -3.34 -9.45 13.70
N THR A 212 -2.97 -9.51 15.00
CA THR A 212 -1.70 -10.11 15.46
C THR A 212 -1.74 -11.62 15.60
N THR A 213 -2.93 -12.22 15.84
CA THR A 213 -3.07 -13.65 16.14
C THR A 213 -3.63 -14.48 14.96
N ARG A 214 -4.07 -13.85 13.87
CA ARG A 214 -4.57 -14.59 12.70
C ARG A 214 -3.47 -15.47 12.11
N GLN A 215 -3.87 -16.64 11.57
CA GLN A 215 -2.94 -17.61 10.99
C GLN A 215 -2.27 -17.10 9.71
N GLU A 216 -3.04 -16.40 8.87
CA GLU A 216 -2.57 -15.91 7.58
C GLU A 216 -2.00 -14.49 7.70
N SER A 217 -0.70 -14.33 7.44
CA SER A 217 0.01 -13.05 7.42
C SER A 217 -0.36 -12.14 8.61
N PRO A 218 -0.07 -12.55 9.86
CA PRO A 218 -0.35 -11.75 11.04
C PRO A 218 0.36 -10.40 10.97
N LEU A 219 -0.15 -9.41 11.70
CA LEU A 219 0.54 -8.15 11.91
C LEU A 219 1.81 -8.40 12.74
N VAL A 220 2.94 -8.49 12.06
CA VAL A 220 4.27 -8.58 12.67
C VAL A 220 5.20 -7.55 12.04
N ARG A 221 6.14 -7.05 12.81
CA ARG A 221 7.17 -6.17 12.28
C ARG A 221 8.14 -6.96 11.41
N ALA A 222 8.38 -6.52 10.17
CA ALA A 222 9.47 -7.03 9.35
C ALA A 222 10.82 -6.70 10.02
N GLU A 223 11.81 -7.58 9.90
CA GLU A 223 13.12 -7.42 10.56
C GLU A 223 13.81 -6.10 10.18
N ASP A 224 13.68 -5.71 8.90
CA ASP A 224 14.24 -4.49 8.33
C ASP A 224 13.31 -3.27 8.43
N ALA A 225 12.16 -3.39 9.12
CA ALA A 225 11.24 -2.28 9.27
C ALA A 225 11.71 -1.27 10.33
N ILE A 226 11.69 -0.01 9.94
CA ILE A 226 11.97 1.14 10.79
C ILE A 226 10.76 1.37 11.70
N ILE A 227 10.98 1.34 13.01
CA ILE A 227 9.91 1.65 13.96
C ILE A 227 9.65 3.16 13.95
N LEU A 228 8.37 3.54 13.84
CA LEU A 228 7.90 4.89 14.03
C LEU A 228 6.84 4.88 15.11
N ASP A 229 7.27 5.19 16.33
CA ASP A 229 6.35 5.48 17.43
C ASP A 229 5.91 6.95 17.30
N ASN A 230 4.62 7.14 17.10
CA ASN A 230 4.07 8.47 16.90
C ASN A 230 3.18 8.93 18.06
N THR A 231 3.36 8.36 19.23
CA THR A 231 2.61 8.73 20.44
C THR A 231 2.60 10.24 20.63
N ASP A 232 3.78 10.85 20.61
CA ASP A 232 4.00 12.27 20.89
C ASP A 232 4.36 13.11 19.65
N LEU A 233 4.37 12.49 18.45
CA LEU A 233 4.77 13.17 17.24
C LEU A 233 3.59 13.83 16.52
N THR A 234 3.79 15.06 16.07
CA THR A 234 2.90 15.75 15.15
C THR A 234 2.92 15.10 13.76
N PRO A 235 1.89 15.27 12.92
CA PRO A 235 1.90 14.79 11.54
C PRO A 235 3.09 15.27 10.71
N ASP A 236 3.55 16.52 10.91
CA ASP A 236 4.68 17.10 10.18
C ASP A 236 6.00 16.45 10.60
N GLU A 237 6.22 16.21 11.89
CA GLU A 237 7.41 15.51 12.39
C GLU A 237 7.48 14.08 11.87
N GLN A 238 6.34 13.37 11.84
CA GLN A 238 6.26 12.02 11.25
C GLN A 238 6.61 12.06 9.75
N LEU A 239 6.11 13.03 9.02
CA LEU A 239 6.39 13.18 7.59
C LEU A 239 7.86 13.48 7.33
N LEU A 240 8.45 14.40 8.08
CA LEU A 240 9.89 14.73 7.97
C LEU A 240 10.76 13.51 8.28
N PHE A 241 10.43 12.78 9.34
CA PHE A 241 11.13 11.54 9.66
C PHE A 241 11.03 10.53 8.52
N ALA A 242 9.83 10.28 7.99
CA ALA A 242 9.64 9.31 6.91
C ALA A 242 10.36 9.73 5.63
N LEU A 243 10.32 11.02 5.25
CA LEU A 243 11.05 11.57 4.11
C LEU A 243 12.55 11.31 4.25
N SER A 244 13.17 11.61 5.39
CA SER A 244 14.61 11.39 5.62
C SER A 244 15.04 9.94 5.41
N LYS A 245 14.13 8.97 5.51
CA LYS A 245 14.41 7.54 5.27
C LYS A 245 14.19 7.12 3.82
N VAL A 246 13.37 7.83 3.06
CA VAL A 246 13.08 7.52 1.65
C VAL A 246 14.02 8.29 0.71
N GLU A 247 14.39 9.52 1.05
CA GLU A 247 15.27 10.39 0.23
C GLU A 247 16.54 9.71 -0.31
N PRO A 248 17.26 8.83 0.43
CA PRO A 248 18.44 8.16 -0.10
C PRO A 248 18.20 7.25 -1.31
N PHE A 249 16.95 6.94 -1.62
CA PHE A 249 16.55 6.05 -2.71
C PHE A 249 15.91 6.80 -3.89
N LEU A 250 15.74 8.13 -3.79
CA LEU A 250 15.20 8.97 -4.87
C LEU A 250 16.31 9.36 -5.85
#